data_ebc55b5bcba8c4273b68e3f5b7c6432f
#
_entry.id   ebc55b5bcba8c4273b68e3f5b7c6432f
#
_cell.length_a   1.000
_cell.length_b   1.000
_cell.length_c   1.000
_cell.angle_alpha   90.00
_cell.angle_beta   90.00
_cell.angle_gamma   90.00
#
_symmetry.space_group_name_H-M   'P 1'
#
loop_
_entity.id
_entity.type
_entity.pdbx_description
1 polymer ?
#
loop_
_entity_poly.entity_id
_entity_poly.type
_entity_poly.pdbx_seq_one_letter_code
_entity_poly.pdbx_strand_id
1 'polypeptide(L)'
;MVIGFHVILTAYGFWLPNDPRGSWSDFVGAWELVRFGRATKTDERRSLAKKPHDHRTRLAAKDALKYPPVRFKGHQARAIGRGFASLVKRSGLNVWVCSILPEHTHMVVGTHRYPIEQIANLLKGAATRQLMSEGLHPFGALREKCGRLPPAWARGLWKVFLRTPADVRRAVRYVEDNPAKEGLPPQHWSFVRPFLARDSQR
;
A
#
# COMPACT_ATOMS: atom_id res chain seq x y z
N MET A 1 -8.07 8.52 -22.01
CA MET A 1 -6.67 8.11 -21.75
C MET A 1 -6.43 8.11 -20.24
N VAL A 2 -5.59 7.24 -19.69
CA VAL A 2 -5.23 7.24 -18.27
C VAL A 2 -4.00 8.14 -18.10
N ILE A 3 -4.07 9.09 -17.18
CA ILE A 3 -2.96 10.02 -16.86
C ILE A 3 -2.07 9.43 -15.76
N GLY A 4 -2.67 8.70 -14.82
CA GLY A 4 -1.96 8.13 -13.69
C GLY A 4 -2.83 7.23 -12.84
N PHE A 5 -2.30 6.83 -11.70
CA PHE A 5 -2.94 5.90 -10.77
C PHE A 5 -2.83 6.40 -9.34
N HIS A 6 -3.91 6.31 -8.58
CA HIS A 6 -3.83 6.31 -7.14
C HIS A 6 -3.66 4.86 -6.68
N VAL A 7 -2.57 4.58 -6.01
CA VAL A 7 -2.14 3.24 -5.59
C VAL A 7 -2.14 3.14 -4.07
N ILE A 8 -2.63 2.01 -3.55
CA ILE A 8 -2.51 1.70 -2.12
C ILE A 8 -1.73 0.39 -1.99
N LEU A 9 -0.63 0.45 -1.27
CA LEU A 9 0.19 -0.69 -0.90
C LEU A 9 -0.07 -1.01 0.57
N THR A 10 -0.64 -2.18 0.85
CA THR A 10 -1.00 -2.56 2.22
C THR A 10 0.10 -3.38 2.89
N ALA A 11 0.34 -3.12 4.16
CA ALA A 11 1.17 -3.95 5.01
C ALA A 11 0.52 -5.33 5.21
N TYR A 12 1.32 -6.34 5.59
CA TYR A 12 0.83 -7.68 5.87
C TYR A 12 -0.24 -7.66 6.98
N GLY A 13 -1.36 -8.31 6.73
CA GLY A 13 -2.45 -8.45 7.70
C GLY A 13 -3.35 -7.22 7.88
N PHE A 14 -3.12 -6.12 7.14
CA PHE A 14 -3.95 -4.92 7.27
C PHE A 14 -5.38 -5.14 6.77
N TRP A 15 -5.55 -5.62 5.54
CA TRP A 15 -6.84 -5.84 4.92
C TRP A 15 -6.90 -7.25 4.35
N LEU A 16 -7.79 -8.07 4.92
CA LEU A 16 -7.85 -9.48 4.57
C LEU A 16 -8.77 -9.71 3.36
N PRO A 17 -8.54 -10.80 2.58
CA PRO A 17 -9.37 -11.10 1.41
C PRO A 17 -10.83 -11.38 1.75
N ASN A 18 -11.10 -11.86 2.97
CA ASN A 18 -12.43 -12.13 3.51
C ASN A 18 -12.88 -11.09 4.54
N ASP A 19 -12.37 -9.84 4.45
CA ASP A 19 -12.82 -8.77 5.34
C ASP A 19 -14.33 -8.55 5.18
N PRO A 20 -15.12 -8.56 6.27
CA PRO A 20 -16.59 -8.48 6.20
C PRO A 20 -17.10 -7.16 5.62
N ARG A 21 -16.25 -6.13 5.52
CA ARG A 21 -16.60 -4.88 4.83
C ARG A 21 -16.55 -5.01 3.30
N GLY A 22 -15.83 -5.97 2.80
CA GLY A 22 -15.49 -6.18 1.41
C GLY A 22 -13.98 -6.15 1.18
N SER A 23 -13.52 -6.73 0.11
CA SER A 23 -12.11 -6.79 -0.26
C SER A 23 -11.95 -6.63 -1.78
N TRP A 24 -10.72 -6.69 -2.26
CA TRP A 24 -10.38 -6.64 -3.69
C TRP A 24 -9.91 -8.01 -4.19
N SER A 25 -9.92 -9.02 -3.33
CA SER A 25 -9.41 -10.34 -3.64
C SER A 25 -10.54 -11.25 -4.13
N ASP A 26 -10.27 -12.00 -5.19
CA ASP A 26 -11.17 -13.02 -5.72
C ASP A 26 -11.13 -14.31 -4.91
N PHE A 27 -10.07 -14.53 -4.12
CA PHE A 27 -9.90 -15.76 -3.34
C PHE A 27 -9.13 -15.51 -2.04
N VAL A 28 -9.30 -16.44 -1.09
CA VAL A 28 -8.56 -16.46 0.18
C VAL A 28 -7.33 -17.34 -0.01
N GLY A 29 -6.17 -16.72 -0.25
CA GLY A 29 -4.91 -17.42 -0.50
C GLY A 29 -4.17 -17.91 0.73
N ALA A 30 -4.61 -17.55 1.94
CA ALA A 30 -4.06 -17.99 3.22
C ALA A 30 -5.03 -19.00 3.83
N TRP A 31 -4.59 -20.26 3.95
CA TRP A 31 -5.46 -21.35 4.37
C TRP A 31 -6.03 -21.14 5.78
N GLU A 32 -5.28 -20.49 6.68
CA GLU A 32 -5.71 -20.15 8.03
C GLU A 32 -6.90 -19.18 8.07
N LEU A 33 -7.13 -18.45 6.97
CA LEU A 33 -8.24 -17.52 6.85
C LEU A 33 -9.51 -18.12 6.24
N VAL A 34 -9.43 -19.31 5.62
CA VAL A 34 -10.57 -19.93 4.90
C VAL A 34 -11.77 -20.14 5.82
N ARG A 35 -11.54 -20.48 7.09
CA ARG A 35 -12.59 -20.69 8.10
C ARG A 35 -13.40 -19.43 8.43
N PHE A 36 -12.91 -18.23 8.12
CA PHE A 36 -13.61 -16.98 8.36
C PHE A 36 -14.45 -16.50 7.16
N GLY A 37 -14.59 -17.34 6.15
CA GLY A 37 -15.46 -17.10 4.99
C GLY A 37 -14.69 -16.93 3.68
N ARG A 38 -15.48 -16.81 2.62
CA ARG A 38 -14.99 -16.64 1.25
C ARG A 38 -14.40 -15.25 1.05
N ALA A 39 -13.67 -15.06 -0.07
CA ALA A 39 -13.26 -13.73 -0.51
C ALA A 39 -14.50 -12.84 -0.74
N THR A 40 -14.40 -11.60 -0.26
CA THR A 40 -15.51 -10.63 -0.27
C THR A 40 -15.27 -9.55 -1.32
N LYS A 41 -14.84 -9.95 -2.52
CA LYS A 41 -14.56 -9.00 -3.60
C LYS A 41 -15.73 -8.08 -3.85
N THR A 42 -15.45 -6.80 -3.97
CA THR A 42 -16.42 -5.76 -4.27
C THR A 42 -15.86 -4.81 -5.31
N ASP A 43 -16.74 -4.30 -6.18
CA ASP A 43 -16.41 -3.31 -7.20
C ASP A 43 -16.72 -1.87 -6.75
N GLU A 44 -17.07 -1.68 -5.48
CA GLU A 44 -17.37 -0.35 -4.94
C GLU A 44 -16.15 0.59 -5.04
N ARG A 45 -16.38 1.78 -5.60
CA ARG A 45 -15.35 2.83 -5.73
C ARG A 45 -15.19 3.68 -4.46
N ARG A 46 -16.07 3.52 -3.48
CA ARG A 46 -16.04 4.25 -2.22
C ARG A 46 -15.21 3.51 -1.19
N SER A 47 -14.68 4.25 -0.21
CA SER A 47 -13.99 3.65 0.92
C SER A 47 -14.93 2.77 1.73
N LEU A 48 -14.55 1.51 1.92
CA LEU A 48 -15.29 0.54 2.75
C LEU A 48 -14.90 0.60 4.22
N ALA A 49 -13.92 1.43 4.60
CA ALA A 49 -13.34 1.44 5.95
C ALA A 49 -14.38 1.68 7.06
N LYS A 50 -15.40 2.50 6.78
CA LYS A 50 -16.47 2.86 7.74
C LYS A 50 -17.73 2.02 7.58
N LYS A 51 -17.77 1.03 6.68
CA LYS A 51 -18.94 0.17 6.49
C LYS A 51 -19.21 -0.63 7.77
N PRO A 52 -20.44 -0.64 8.29
CA PRO A 52 -20.83 -1.49 9.42
C PRO A 52 -20.50 -2.95 9.13
N HIS A 53 -19.90 -3.65 10.08
CA HIS A 53 -19.45 -5.03 9.88
C HIS A 53 -19.26 -5.75 11.22
N ASP A 54 -19.11 -7.06 11.15
CA ASP A 54 -18.77 -7.90 12.29
C ASP A 54 -17.30 -7.68 12.69
N HIS A 55 -17.10 -6.84 13.71
CA HIS A 55 -15.78 -6.55 14.27
C HIS A 55 -15.11 -7.79 14.89
N ARG A 56 -15.91 -8.67 15.52
CA ARG A 56 -15.40 -9.87 16.21
C ARG A 56 -14.80 -10.83 15.20
N THR A 57 -15.54 -11.15 14.14
CA THR A 57 -15.04 -12.00 13.03
C THR A 57 -13.79 -11.40 12.38
N ARG A 58 -13.76 -10.08 12.15
CA ARG A 58 -12.59 -9.42 11.55
C ARG A 58 -11.36 -9.51 12.45
N LEU A 59 -11.48 -9.30 13.74
CA LEU A 59 -10.37 -9.40 14.68
C LEU A 59 -9.90 -10.86 14.80
N ALA A 60 -10.81 -11.81 14.98
CA ALA A 60 -10.48 -13.24 15.04
C ALA A 60 -9.74 -13.73 13.77
N ALA A 61 -10.12 -13.20 12.59
CA ALA A 61 -9.38 -13.50 11.35
C ALA A 61 -7.95 -12.92 11.37
N LYS A 62 -7.75 -11.73 11.94
CA LYS A 62 -6.41 -11.15 12.11
C LYS A 62 -5.54 -11.94 13.09
N ASP A 63 -6.14 -12.40 14.19
CA ASP A 63 -5.43 -13.20 15.21
C ASP A 63 -5.04 -14.58 14.69
N ALA A 64 -5.75 -15.09 13.69
CA ALA A 64 -5.46 -16.36 13.05
C ALA A 64 -4.33 -16.31 11.99
N LEU A 65 -3.82 -15.13 11.67
CA LEU A 65 -2.74 -15.00 10.70
C LEU A 65 -1.48 -15.75 11.17
N LYS A 66 -0.77 -16.34 10.21
CA LYS A 66 0.52 -17.03 10.46
C LYS A 66 1.54 -16.14 11.17
N TYR A 67 1.53 -14.84 10.90
CA TYR A 67 2.37 -13.82 11.53
C TYR A 67 1.53 -12.65 11.99
N PRO A 68 1.96 -11.89 13.02
CA PRO A 68 1.24 -10.70 13.47
C PRO A 68 1.06 -9.69 12.32
N PRO A 69 -0.06 -8.95 12.29
CA PRO A 69 -0.22 -7.86 11.35
C PRO A 69 0.89 -6.82 11.48
N VAL A 70 1.42 -6.36 10.35
CA VAL A 70 2.51 -5.38 10.33
C VAL A 70 1.95 -3.96 10.51
N ARG A 71 2.53 -3.23 11.47
CA ARG A 71 2.37 -1.80 11.65
C ARG A 71 3.74 -1.13 11.61
N PHE A 72 4.01 -0.39 10.55
CA PHE A 72 5.28 0.33 10.41
C PHE A 72 5.37 1.49 11.41
N LYS A 73 6.49 1.56 12.12
CA LYS A 73 6.84 2.68 12.99
C LYS A 73 7.47 3.82 12.18
N GLY A 74 7.59 5.03 12.74
CA GLY A 74 8.10 6.19 12.03
C GLY A 74 9.50 6.01 11.41
N HIS A 75 10.42 5.32 12.10
CA HIS A 75 11.75 5.00 11.54
C HIS A 75 11.68 4.00 10.37
N GLN A 76 10.75 3.04 10.42
CA GLN A 76 10.48 2.13 9.31
C GLN A 76 9.84 2.86 8.13
N ALA A 77 8.91 3.80 8.37
CA ALA A 77 8.34 4.63 7.31
C ALA A 77 9.43 5.46 6.60
N ARG A 78 10.39 6.01 7.35
CA ARG A 78 11.55 6.70 6.75
C ARG A 78 12.43 5.77 5.91
N ALA A 79 12.68 4.54 6.36
CA ALA A 79 13.41 3.54 5.57
C ALA A 79 12.66 3.16 4.29
N ILE A 80 11.35 2.95 4.37
CA ILE A 80 10.47 2.70 3.22
C ILE A 80 10.58 3.87 2.22
N GLY A 81 10.50 5.11 2.70
CA GLY A 81 10.66 6.32 1.87
C GLY A 81 12.00 6.37 1.14
N ARG A 82 13.11 6.00 1.80
CA ARG A 82 14.44 5.88 1.14
C ARG A 82 14.45 4.79 0.07
N GLY A 83 13.82 3.65 0.33
CA GLY A 83 13.68 2.58 -0.66
C GLY A 83 12.89 3.04 -1.89
N PHE A 84 11.79 3.78 -1.69
CA PHE A 84 11.02 4.37 -2.77
C PHE A 84 11.82 5.41 -3.55
N ALA A 85 12.53 6.30 -2.87
CA ALA A 85 13.40 7.31 -3.49
C ALA A 85 14.45 6.67 -4.41
N SER A 86 15.10 5.60 -3.95
CA SER A 86 16.07 4.83 -4.73
C SER A 86 15.44 4.24 -6.00
N LEU A 87 14.24 3.67 -5.92
CA LEU A 87 13.55 3.15 -7.09
C LEU A 87 13.14 4.27 -8.05
N VAL A 88 12.51 5.32 -7.55
CA VAL A 88 12.05 6.46 -8.34
C VAL A 88 13.20 7.06 -9.15
N LYS A 89 14.36 7.28 -8.51
CA LYS A 89 15.57 7.78 -9.18
C LYS A 89 16.03 6.88 -10.32
N ARG A 90 16.00 5.55 -10.12
CA ARG A 90 16.47 4.58 -11.15
C ARG A 90 15.49 4.35 -12.28
N SER A 91 14.18 4.41 -11.99
CA SER A 91 13.14 4.06 -12.97
C SER A 91 12.60 5.26 -13.74
N GLY A 92 12.81 6.49 -13.24
CA GLY A 92 12.18 7.68 -13.78
C GLY A 92 10.67 7.76 -13.49
N LEU A 93 10.17 7.00 -12.50
CA LEU A 93 8.77 7.01 -12.11
C LEU A 93 8.35 8.41 -11.62
N ASN A 94 7.26 8.93 -12.15
CA ASN A 94 6.68 10.18 -11.68
C ASN A 94 5.77 9.91 -10.47
N VAL A 95 6.15 10.43 -9.31
CA VAL A 95 5.35 10.37 -8.08
C VAL A 95 4.93 11.78 -7.73
N TRP A 96 3.61 12.01 -7.69
CA TRP A 96 3.05 13.34 -7.42
C TRP A 96 2.71 13.57 -5.94
N VAL A 97 2.48 12.49 -5.18
CA VAL A 97 2.28 12.51 -3.74
C VAL A 97 2.52 11.12 -3.17
N CYS A 98 2.96 11.05 -1.91
CA CYS A 98 3.10 9.82 -1.16
C CYS A 98 2.82 10.06 0.32
N SER A 99 2.04 9.18 0.95
CA SER A 99 1.84 9.11 2.40
C SER A 99 2.08 7.68 2.86
N ILE A 100 3.08 7.49 3.71
CA ILE A 100 3.44 6.20 4.29
C ILE A 100 2.85 6.14 5.70
N LEU A 101 1.78 5.38 5.84
CA LEU A 101 1.03 5.21 7.08
C LEU A 101 1.42 3.89 7.77
N PRO A 102 1.04 3.68 9.04
CA PRO A 102 1.46 2.49 9.77
C PRO A 102 1.08 1.16 9.11
N GLU A 103 -0.07 1.09 8.46
CA GLU A 103 -0.60 -0.17 7.93
C GLU A 103 -0.70 -0.18 6.39
N HIS A 104 -0.49 0.95 5.74
CA HIS A 104 -0.57 1.08 4.28
C HIS A 104 0.13 2.33 3.77
N THR A 105 0.38 2.37 2.48
CA THR A 105 0.95 3.54 1.80
C THR A 105 0.01 3.97 0.70
N HIS A 106 -0.33 5.25 0.64
CA HIS A 106 -0.99 5.88 -0.49
C HIS A 106 0.04 6.57 -1.38
N MET A 107 -0.11 6.43 -2.68
CA MET A 107 0.74 7.10 -3.65
C MET A 107 -0.05 7.46 -4.91
N VAL A 108 0.17 8.65 -5.47
CA VAL A 108 -0.33 9.01 -6.80
C VAL A 108 0.86 9.04 -7.75
N VAL A 109 0.79 8.21 -8.79
CA VAL A 109 1.87 8.03 -9.76
C VAL A 109 1.37 8.29 -11.18
N GLY A 110 2.22 8.85 -12.02
CA GLY A 110 1.98 8.98 -13.45
C GLY A 110 2.03 7.65 -14.18
N THR A 111 1.59 7.63 -15.44
CA THR A 111 1.78 6.50 -16.33
C THR A 111 3.27 6.22 -16.53
N HIS A 112 3.62 4.97 -16.75
CA HIS A 112 4.99 4.52 -16.92
C HIS A 112 5.04 3.37 -17.96
N ARG A 113 6.24 3.04 -18.48
CA ARG A 113 6.46 1.89 -19.39
C ARG A 113 6.12 0.54 -18.75
N TYR A 114 6.23 0.44 -17.42
CA TYR A 114 5.84 -0.76 -16.67
C TYR A 114 4.38 -0.69 -16.24
N PRO A 115 3.65 -1.82 -16.27
CA PRO A 115 2.31 -1.91 -15.66
C PRO A 115 2.34 -1.53 -14.19
N ILE A 116 1.23 -0.98 -13.70
CA ILE A 116 1.14 -0.48 -12.32
C ILE A 116 1.36 -1.61 -11.29
N GLU A 117 0.99 -2.83 -11.60
CA GLU A 117 1.23 -4.01 -10.77
C GLU A 117 2.73 -4.29 -10.61
N GLN A 118 3.48 -4.16 -11.69
CA GLN A 118 4.94 -4.31 -11.66
C GLN A 118 5.59 -3.18 -10.86
N ILE A 119 5.13 -1.94 -11.04
CA ILE A 119 5.60 -0.79 -10.25
C ILE A 119 5.36 -1.02 -8.76
N ALA A 120 4.16 -1.49 -8.37
CA ALA A 120 3.83 -1.79 -6.98
C ALA A 120 4.77 -2.87 -6.39
N ASN A 121 5.04 -3.93 -7.15
CA ASN A 121 5.97 -4.98 -6.71
C ASN A 121 7.40 -4.46 -6.58
N LEU A 122 7.85 -3.62 -7.49
CA LEU A 122 9.17 -2.98 -7.43
C LEU A 122 9.29 -2.04 -6.23
N LEU A 123 8.24 -1.24 -5.92
CA LEU A 123 8.17 -0.37 -4.74
C LEU A 123 8.26 -1.19 -3.45
N LYS A 124 7.42 -2.21 -3.30
CA LYS A 124 7.46 -3.11 -2.14
C LYS A 124 8.82 -3.79 -1.98
N GLY A 125 9.40 -4.27 -3.08
CA GLY A 125 10.72 -4.88 -3.09
C GLY A 125 11.84 -3.89 -2.68
N ALA A 126 11.80 -2.66 -3.18
CA ALA A 126 12.76 -1.62 -2.82
C ALA A 126 12.65 -1.24 -1.33
N ALA A 127 11.41 -1.07 -0.84
CA ALA A 127 11.15 -0.82 0.58
C ALA A 127 11.63 -1.97 1.47
N THR A 128 11.36 -3.22 1.10
CA THR A 128 11.80 -4.40 1.86
C THR A 128 13.31 -4.47 1.93
N ARG A 129 14.01 -4.29 0.79
CA ARG A 129 15.48 -4.27 0.78
C ARG A 129 16.05 -3.18 1.67
N GLN A 130 15.46 -1.99 1.66
CA GLN A 130 15.90 -0.88 2.51
C GLN A 130 15.66 -1.19 3.99
N LEU A 131 14.50 -1.73 4.34
CA LEU A 131 14.21 -2.18 5.71
C LEU A 131 15.21 -3.26 6.17
N MET A 132 15.57 -4.18 5.29
CA MET A 132 16.57 -5.23 5.61
C MET A 132 17.96 -4.65 5.79
N SER A 133 18.41 -3.77 4.91
CA SER A 133 19.76 -3.17 4.97
C SER A 133 19.96 -2.30 6.22
N GLU A 134 18.88 -1.74 6.76
CA GLU A 134 18.91 -0.94 7.99
C GLU A 134 18.59 -1.75 9.27
N GLY A 135 18.38 -3.06 9.16
CA GLY A 135 17.98 -3.89 10.31
C GLY A 135 16.59 -3.60 10.86
N LEU A 136 15.72 -2.98 10.05
CA LEU A 136 14.39 -2.48 10.44
C LEU A 136 13.24 -3.35 9.93
N HIS A 137 13.53 -4.52 9.35
CA HIS A 137 12.46 -5.39 8.85
C HIS A 137 11.53 -5.81 10.00
N PRO A 138 10.17 -5.72 9.86
CA PRO A 138 9.24 -6.03 10.95
C PRO A 138 9.43 -7.40 11.57
N PHE A 139 9.89 -8.36 10.77
CA PHE A 139 10.17 -9.73 11.16
C PHE A 139 11.67 -10.05 11.17
N GLY A 140 12.54 -9.07 11.43
CA GLY A 140 14.00 -9.26 11.36
C GLY A 140 14.55 -10.37 12.25
N ALA A 141 13.90 -10.64 13.38
CA ALA A 141 14.23 -11.73 14.30
C ALA A 141 13.64 -13.10 13.87
N LEU A 142 12.67 -13.12 12.95
CA LEU A 142 11.98 -14.32 12.52
C LEU A 142 12.54 -14.76 11.15
N ARG A 143 13.06 -15.98 11.09
CA ARG A 143 13.43 -16.59 9.81
C ARG A 143 12.63 -17.89 9.63
N GLU A 144 12.04 -18.06 8.46
CA GLU A 144 11.46 -19.33 8.07
C GLU A 144 12.55 -20.42 7.93
N LYS A 145 12.15 -21.68 7.93
CA LYS A 145 13.09 -22.82 7.73
C LYS A 145 13.95 -22.68 6.47
N CYS A 146 13.44 -21.99 5.43
CA CYS A 146 14.18 -21.69 4.20
C CYS A 146 15.09 -20.46 4.29
N GLY A 147 15.26 -19.83 5.46
CA GLY A 147 16.07 -18.64 5.67
C GLY A 147 15.41 -17.31 5.21
N ARG A 148 14.21 -17.35 4.66
CA ARG A 148 13.48 -16.17 4.22
C ARG A 148 12.78 -15.48 5.38
N LEU A 149 12.66 -14.15 5.30
CA LEU A 149 11.83 -13.40 6.23
C LEU A 149 10.37 -13.45 5.80
N PRO A 150 9.42 -13.45 6.76
CA PRO A 150 8.00 -13.29 6.45
C PRO A 150 7.74 -12.00 5.65
N PRO A 151 6.69 -11.94 4.83
CA PRO A 151 6.40 -10.77 4.01
C PRO A 151 5.96 -9.59 4.88
N ALA A 152 6.60 -8.42 4.71
CA ALA A 152 6.16 -7.17 5.35
C ALA A 152 4.93 -6.56 4.66
N TRP A 153 4.66 -6.94 3.42
CA TRP A 153 3.58 -6.40 2.59
C TRP A 153 2.57 -7.49 2.21
N ALA A 154 1.30 -7.11 2.13
CA ALA A 154 0.29 -7.97 1.52
C ALA A 154 0.54 -8.13 0.01
N ARG A 155 0.02 -9.21 -0.57
CA ARG A 155 0.04 -9.43 -2.02
C ARG A 155 -0.89 -8.43 -2.72
N GLY A 156 -0.63 -8.19 -4.01
CA GLY A 156 -1.46 -7.30 -4.83
C GLY A 156 -1.34 -5.83 -4.43
N LEU A 157 -2.23 -5.03 -4.95
CA LEU A 157 -2.37 -3.60 -4.68
C LEU A 157 -3.84 -3.22 -4.91
N TRP A 158 -4.23 -2.08 -4.35
CA TRP A 158 -5.40 -1.35 -4.82
C TRP A 158 -4.95 -0.30 -5.83
N LYS A 159 -5.71 -0.08 -6.90
CA LYS A 159 -5.48 0.98 -7.87
C LYS A 159 -6.78 1.66 -8.29
N VAL A 160 -6.72 2.97 -8.44
CA VAL A 160 -7.76 3.78 -9.07
C VAL A 160 -7.16 4.46 -10.29
N PHE A 161 -7.81 4.33 -11.43
CA PHE A 161 -7.41 4.99 -12.67
C PHE A 161 -7.79 6.47 -12.62
N LEU A 162 -6.82 7.35 -12.87
CA LEU A 162 -7.01 8.78 -12.94
C LEU A 162 -6.99 9.20 -14.41
N ARG A 163 -8.10 9.74 -14.89
CA ARG A 163 -8.29 10.02 -16.32
C ARG A 163 -8.25 11.49 -16.65
N THR A 164 -8.46 12.35 -15.67
CA THR A 164 -8.47 13.81 -15.84
C THR A 164 -7.52 14.48 -14.86
N PRO A 165 -7.02 15.69 -15.19
CA PRO A 165 -6.23 16.49 -14.24
C PRO A 165 -6.98 16.77 -12.93
N ALA A 166 -8.32 16.89 -13.00
CA ALA A 166 -9.17 17.03 -11.81
C ALA A 166 -9.13 15.81 -10.91
N ASP A 167 -9.14 14.58 -11.50
CA ASP A 167 -8.99 13.34 -10.74
C ASP A 167 -7.65 13.29 -10.03
N VAL A 168 -6.56 13.65 -10.72
CA VAL A 168 -5.22 13.67 -10.13
C VAL A 168 -5.17 14.65 -8.96
N ARG A 169 -5.61 15.90 -9.15
CA ARG A 169 -5.61 16.90 -8.07
C ARG A 169 -6.44 16.47 -6.86
N ARG A 170 -7.60 15.83 -7.09
CA ARG A 170 -8.44 15.28 -6.01
C ARG A 170 -7.73 14.14 -5.27
N ALA A 171 -7.09 13.24 -6.00
CA ALA A 171 -6.33 12.15 -5.42
C ALA A 171 -5.11 12.65 -4.64
N VAL A 172 -4.39 13.66 -5.16
CA VAL A 172 -3.26 14.28 -4.47
C VAL A 172 -3.71 14.86 -3.12
N ARG A 173 -4.73 15.73 -3.10
CA ARG A 173 -5.28 16.29 -1.86
C ARG A 173 -5.70 15.20 -0.86
N TYR A 174 -6.41 14.18 -1.36
CA TYR A 174 -6.81 13.05 -0.51
C TYR A 174 -5.63 12.38 0.18
N VAL A 175 -4.53 12.16 -0.55
CA VAL A 175 -3.31 11.51 -0.01
C VAL A 175 -2.55 12.44 0.93
N GLU A 176 -2.48 13.74 0.65
CA GLU A 176 -1.88 14.76 1.53
C GLU A 176 -2.60 14.85 2.88
N ASP A 177 -3.93 14.71 2.88
CA ASP A 177 -4.76 14.78 4.09
C ASP A 177 -4.71 13.49 4.95
N ASN A 178 -4.24 12.37 4.39
CA ASN A 178 -4.30 11.08 5.09
C ASN A 178 -3.48 11.02 6.38
N PRO A 179 -2.24 11.56 6.46
CA PRO A 179 -1.50 11.56 7.73
C PRO A 179 -2.28 12.22 8.87
N ALA A 180 -2.91 13.38 8.62
CA ALA A 180 -3.69 14.09 9.63
C ALA A 180 -4.90 13.26 10.13
N LYS A 181 -5.56 12.50 9.25
CA LYS A 181 -6.67 11.59 9.62
C LYS A 181 -6.23 10.45 10.55
N GLU A 182 -4.95 10.10 10.50
CA GLU A 182 -4.32 9.08 11.35
C GLU A 182 -3.57 9.71 12.55
N GLY A 183 -3.75 11.02 12.80
CA GLY A 183 -3.06 11.75 13.87
C GLY A 183 -1.55 11.90 13.66
N LEU A 184 -1.10 11.83 12.41
CA LEU A 184 0.31 11.94 12.04
C LEU A 184 0.60 13.31 11.43
N PRO A 185 1.86 13.82 11.55
CA PRO A 185 2.25 15.06 10.90
C PRO A 185 2.26 14.93 9.37
N PRO A 186 2.16 16.06 8.64
CA PRO A 186 2.36 16.09 7.19
C PRO A 186 3.68 15.42 6.78
N GLN A 187 3.68 14.77 5.62
CA GLN A 187 4.85 14.06 5.12
C GLN A 187 5.38 14.69 3.84
N HIS A 188 6.69 14.93 3.80
CA HIS A 188 7.40 15.45 2.65
C HIS A 188 8.50 14.46 2.23
N TRP A 189 8.50 14.06 0.96
CA TRP A 189 9.45 13.08 0.44
C TRP A 189 10.22 13.65 -0.72
N SER A 190 11.54 13.50 -0.72
CA SER A 190 12.44 14.05 -1.75
C SER A 190 12.18 13.51 -3.17
N PHE A 191 11.50 12.38 -3.29
CA PHE A 191 11.16 11.76 -4.57
C PHE A 191 9.80 12.20 -5.11
N VAL A 192 9.04 12.98 -4.36
CA VAL A 192 7.74 13.53 -4.78
C VAL A 192 7.97 14.83 -5.53
N ARG A 193 7.26 15.01 -6.65
CA ARG A 193 7.22 16.26 -7.39
C ARG A 193 5.77 16.70 -7.61
N PRO A 194 5.48 18.02 -7.59
CA PRO A 194 4.12 18.51 -7.84
C PRO A 194 3.58 18.04 -9.19
N PHE A 195 2.28 17.75 -9.24
CA PHE A 195 1.57 17.51 -10.51
C PHE A 195 1.42 18.83 -11.26
N LEU A 196 1.94 18.90 -12.48
CA LEU A 196 1.87 20.06 -13.36
C LEU A 196 0.91 19.80 -14.53
N ALA A 197 0.28 20.83 -15.08
CA ALA A 197 -0.66 20.70 -16.22
C ALA A 197 -0.05 19.98 -17.43
N ARG A 198 1.25 20.15 -17.70
CA ARG A 198 1.99 19.46 -18.75
C ARG A 198 2.08 17.92 -18.55
N ASP A 199 1.90 17.42 -17.33
CA ASP A 199 1.94 16.00 -17.02
C ASP A 199 0.71 15.24 -17.56
N SER A 200 -0.34 15.96 -17.96
CA SER A 200 -1.56 15.41 -18.56
C SER A 200 -1.49 15.19 -20.07
N GLN A 201 -0.42 15.66 -20.72
CA GLN A 201 -0.25 15.60 -22.19
C GLN A 201 0.68 14.47 -22.66
N ARG A 202 1.23 13.71 -21.77
CA ARG A 202 2.06 12.53 -22.03
C ARG A 202 1.24 11.28 -21.78
#